data_f0221fb0a7190ff1262f63d04afd7612
#
_entry.id   f0221fb0a7190ff1262f63d04afd7612
#
_cell.length_a   1.000
_cell.length_b   1.000
_cell.length_c   1.000
_cell.angle_alpha   90.00
_cell.angle_beta   90.00
_cell.angle_gamma   90.00
#
_symmetry.space_group_name_H-M   'P 1'
#
loop_
_entity.id
_entity.type
_entity.pdbx_description
1 polymer ?
#
loop_
_entity_poly.entity_id
_entity_poly.type
_entity_poly.pdbx_seq_one_letter_code
_entity_poly.pdbx_strand_id
1 'polypeptide(L)'
;MNVLPGSQPSALTPIDEALSFLLASVAPCCEAEVVALLCASGRILSHSITAPLSVPPMANSAMDGYALRAADSVDPERDLAVSQRIAAGQVGVSLEPGTAARIFTGAPLPAGADAVVMQENCERRGEGIRVNKAVAPNENVRPIGADIKAGSTVFAQGRRLRPQD
;
A
#
# COMPACT_ATOMS: atom_id res chain seq x y z
N MET A 1 -25.88 -25.49 37.39
CA MET A 1 -27.13 -25.74 36.69
C MET A 1 -27.95 -24.47 36.72
N ASN A 2 -27.78 -23.58 35.71
CA ASN A 2 -28.64 -22.40 35.60
C ASN A 2 -29.94 -22.81 34.91
N VAL A 3 -30.97 -22.89 35.71
CA VAL A 3 -32.35 -23.12 35.21
C VAL A 3 -32.84 -21.79 34.65
N LEU A 4 -33.34 -21.80 33.43
CA LEU A 4 -34.04 -20.67 32.82
C LEU A 4 -35.18 -20.23 33.73
N PRO A 5 -35.39 -18.91 34.00
CA PRO A 5 -36.51 -18.44 34.80
C PRO A 5 -37.79 -18.81 34.09
N GLY A 6 -38.76 -19.30 34.86
CA GLY A 6 -39.99 -19.96 34.44
C GLY A 6 -40.73 -19.32 33.29
N SER A 7 -40.94 -20.11 32.27
CA SER A 7 -41.69 -19.81 31.06
C SER A 7 -43.13 -19.52 31.36
N GLN A 8 -43.58 -18.30 31.17
CA GLN A 8 -44.94 -18.03 30.75
C GLN A 8 -45.03 -18.22 29.20
N PRO A 9 -45.99 -18.99 28.70
CA PRO A 9 -46.07 -19.33 27.29
C PRO A 9 -46.77 -18.22 26.48
N SER A 10 -46.16 -17.06 26.26
CA SER A 10 -46.84 -16.06 25.42
C SER A 10 -45.94 -15.05 24.67
N ALA A 11 -44.66 -15.10 24.80
CA ALA A 11 -43.83 -14.21 23.97
C ALA A 11 -42.64 -15.00 23.37
N LEU A 12 -42.60 -15.08 22.04
CA LEU A 12 -41.44 -15.55 21.33
C LEU A 12 -40.30 -14.55 21.55
N THR A 13 -39.14 -15.03 21.92
CA THR A 13 -37.94 -14.18 22.03
C THR A 13 -37.54 -13.68 20.65
N PRO A 14 -37.34 -12.37 20.44
CA PRO A 14 -36.81 -11.84 19.19
C PRO A 14 -35.46 -12.50 18.84
N ILE A 15 -35.24 -12.74 17.55
CA ILE A 15 -34.06 -13.47 17.09
C ILE A 15 -32.75 -12.79 17.50
N ASP A 16 -32.67 -11.46 17.49
CA ASP A 16 -31.49 -10.70 17.89
C ASP A 16 -31.17 -10.84 19.39
N GLU A 17 -32.20 -10.91 20.21
CA GLU A 17 -32.06 -11.14 21.65
C GLU A 17 -31.61 -12.57 21.95
N ALA A 18 -32.19 -13.55 21.27
CA ALA A 18 -31.78 -14.95 21.38
C ALA A 18 -30.34 -15.16 20.90
N LEU A 19 -29.97 -14.54 19.79
CA LEU A 19 -28.60 -14.57 19.26
C LEU A 19 -27.61 -13.92 20.22
N SER A 20 -27.95 -12.75 20.75
CA SER A 20 -27.11 -12.04 21.73
C SER A 20 -26.89 -12.88 22.98
N PHE A 21 -27.93 -13.55 23.48
CA PHE A 21 -27.85 -14.45 24.63
C PHE A 21 -26.92 -15.66 24.34
N LEU A 22 -27.10 -16.30 23.19
CA LEU A 22 -26.26 -17.42 22.78
C LEU A 22 -24.81 -17.04 22.65
N LEU A 23 -24.49 -15.92 21.98
CA LEU A 23 -23.13 -15.42 21.82
C LEU A 23 -22.48 -15.04 23.16
N ALA A 24 -23.23 -14.46 24.08
CA ALA A 24 -22.75 -14.14 25.43
C ALA A 24 -22.47 -15.40 26.29
N SER A 25 -23.12 -16.53 25.96
CA SER A 25 -22.96 -17.79 26.69
C SER A 25 -21.76 -18.62 26.23
N VAL A 26 -21.12 -18.24 25.09
CA VAL A 26 -19.98 -18.97 24.54
C VAL A 26 -18.67 -18.42 25.10
N ALA A 27 -17.87 -19.28 25.72
CA ALA A 27 -16.51 -18.96 26.11
C ALA A 27 -15.51 -19.52 25.07
N PRO A 28 -14.36 -18.85 24.85
CA PRO A 28 -13.29 -19.44 24.04
C PRO A 28 -12.86 -20.79 24.59
N CYS A 29 -12.84 -21.82 23.75
CA CYS A 29 -12.51 -23.19 24.15
C CYS A 29 -11.06 -23.58 23.86
N CYS A 30 -10.26 -22.68 23.31
CA CYS A 30 -8.89 -22.96 22.84
C CYS A 30 -7.90 -21.96 23.43
N GLU A 31 -6.70 -22.44 23.74
CA GLU A 31 -5.55 -21.59 24.04
C GLU A 31 -4.89 -21.14 22.75
N ALA A 32 -4.20 -19.97 22.80
CA ALA A 32 -3.43 -19.48 21.67
C ALA A 32 -2.12 -20.28 21.53
N GLU A 33 -1.77 -20.63 20.31
CA GLU A 33 -0.51 -21.31 19.97
C GLU A 33 0.24 -20.55 18.87
N VAL A 34 1.56 -20.72 18.83
CA VAL A 34 2.40 -20.18 17.74
C VAL A 34 2.59 -21.28 16.71
N VAL A 35 2.22 -20.99 15.47
CA VAL A 35 2.35 -21.95 14.36
C VAL A 35 3.18 -21.34 13.23
N ALA A 36 3.85 -22.21 12.45
CA ALA A 36 4.52 -21.76 11.24
C ALA A 36 3.51 -21.20 10.23
N LEU A 37 3.91 -20.18 9.46
CA LEU A 37 3.04 -19.49 8.49
C LEU A 37 2.34 -20.48 7.53
N LEU A 38 3.07 -21.48 7.03
CA LEU A 38 2.53 -22.49 6.12
C LEU A 38 1.46 -23.41 6.76
N CYS A 39 1.39 -23.44 8.10
CA CYS A 39 0.40 -24.18 8.87
C CYS A 39 -0.75 -23.31 9.39
N ALA A 40 -0.75 -22.00 9.05
CA ALA A 40 -1.70 -21.03 9.58
C ALA A 40 -3.07 -21.05 8.86
N SER A 41 -3.14 -21.64 7.67
CA SER A 41 -4.40 -21.71 6.90
C SER A 41 -5.49 -22.44 7.70
N GLY A 42 -6.68 -21.84 7.75
CA GLY A 42 -7.84 -22.35 8.50
C GLY A 42 -7.82 -22.02 10.00
N ARG A 43 -6.71 -21.50 10.55
CA ARG A 43 -6.60 -21.07 11.96
C ARG A 43 -7.28 -19.70 12.16
N ILE A 44 -7.60 -19.39 13.40
CA ILE A 44 -8.21 -18.12 13.81
C ILE A 44 -7.14 -17.30 14.53
N LEU A 45 -6.98 -16.04 14.14
CA LEU A 45 -6.03 -15.14 14.77
C LEU A 45 -6.40 -14.84 16.22
N SER A 46 -5.48 -15.14 17.14
CA SER A 46 -5.62 -14.79 18.55
C SER A 46 -5.37 -13.32 18.85
N HIS A 47 -4.67 -12.61 17.94
CA HIS A 47 -4.37 -11.18 18.04
C HIS A 47 -4.45 -10.53 16.67
N SER A 48 -4.72 -9.23 16.64
CA SER A 48 -4.64 -8.47 15.39
C SER A 48 -3.20 -8.40 14.89
N ILE A 49 -3.03 -8.46 13.57
CA ILE A 49 -1.74 -8.30 12.90
C ILE A 49 -1.66 -6.87 12.37
N THR A 50 -0.64 -6.15 12.78
CA THR A 50 -0.34 -4.80 12.28
C THR A 50 0.85 -4.86 11.32
N ALA A 51 0.84 -4.02 10.30
CA ALA A 51 1.93 -3.91 9.34
C ALA A 51 3.20 -3.35 10.01
N PRO A 52 4.33 -4.06 10.02
CA PRO A 52 5.57 -3.56 10.61
C PRO A 52 6.25 -2.50 9.74
N LEU A 53 5.90 -2.43 8.47
CA LEU A 53 6.46 -1.49 7.49
C LEU A 53 5.41 -1.07 6.47
N SER A 54 5.67 0.04 5.77
CA SER A 54 4.84 0.50 4.66
C SER A 54 5.12 -0.29 3.39
N VAL A 55 4.10 -0.47 2.54
CA VAL A 55 4.21 -1.08 1.22
C VAL A 55 3.61 -0.11 0.19
N PRO A 56 4.38 0.39 -0.78
CA PRO A 56 5.84 0.28 -0.87
C PRO A 56 6.56 1.05 0.24
N PRO A 57 7.82 0.67 0.59
CA PRO A 57 8.58 1.34 1.66
C PRO A 57 9.16 2.70 1.24
N MET A 58 9.24 2.97 -0.05
CA MET A 58 9.69 4.24 -0.64
C MET A 58 8.73 4.65 -1.77
N ALA A 59 8.59 5.96 -2.00
CA ALA A 59 7.90 6.45 -3.18
C ALA A 59 8.57 5.90 -4.44
N ASN A 60 7.78 5.43 -5.40
CA ASN A 60 8.30 4.83 -6.62
C ASN A 60 7.51 5.27 -7.87
N SER A 61 8.10 5.05 -9.03
CA SER A 61 7.46 5.38 -10.30
C SER A 61 6.30 4.43 -10.60
N ALA A 62 5.16 5.00 -10.98
CA ALA A 62 4.02 4.25 -11.50
C ALA A 62 4.16 3.92 -13.00
N MET A 63 5.08 4.59 -13.72
CA MET A 63 5.23 4.51 -15.16
C MET A 63 6.69 4.40 -15.58
N ASP A 64 6.92 3.94 -16.80
CA ASP A 64 8.21 4.06 -17.48
C ASP A 64 8.34 5.48 -18.02
N GLY A 65 9.40 6.19 -17.63
CA GLY A 65 9.51 7.59 -18.00
C GLY A 65 10.75 8.26 -17.46
N TYR A 66 10.59 9.50 -17.04
CA TYR A 66 11.66 10.32 -16.50
C TYR A 66 11.22 10.99 -15.21
N ALA A 67 11.93 10.72 -14.12
CA ALA A 67 11.76 11.42 -12.86
C ALA A 67 12.41 12.81 -12.97
N LEU A 68 11.70 13.82 -12.52
CA LEU A 68 12.13 15.21 -12.59
C LEU A 68 11.40 16.03 -11.51
N ARG A 69 11.74 17.31 -11.37
CA ARG A 69 10.92 18.25 -10.63
C ARG A 69 9.82 18.74 -11.55
N ALA A 70 8.58 18.68 -11.11
CA ALA A 70 7.43 19.14 -11.88
C ALA A 70 7.62 20.57 -12.40
N ALA A 71 8.23 21.45 -11.61
CA ALA A 71 8.55 22.82 -12.00
C ALA A 71 9.48 22.92 -13.22
N ASP A 72 10.33 21.92 -13.46
CA ASP A 72 11.24 21.90 -14.61
C ASP A 72 10.56 21.44 -15.90
N SER A 73 9.32 20.91 -15.83
CA SER A 73 8.51 20.47 -16.98
C SER A 73 7.62 21.56 -17.59
N VAL A 74 7.54 22.71 -16.95
CA VAL A 74 6.57 23.77 -17.32
C VAL A 74 6.97 24.50 -18.60
N ASP A 75 8.27 24.67 -18.84
CA ASP A 75 8.79 25.30 -20.04
C ASP A 75 8.96 24.26 -21.17
N PRO A 76 8.12 24.31 -22.24
CA PRO A 76 8.14 23.33 -23.31
C PRO A 76 9.37 23.43 -24.22
N GLU A 77 10.11 24.53 -24.16
CA GLU A 77 11.35 24.72 -24.94
C GLU A 77 12.62 24.30 -24.18
N ARG A 78 12.47 23.96 -22.90
CA ARG A 78 13.60 23.58 -22.07
C ARG A 78 14.00 22.12 -22.29
N ASP A 79 15.26 21.91 -22.64
CA ASP A 79 15.86 20.59 -22.68
C ASP A 79 16.44 20.24 -21.30
N LEU A 80 16.15 19.03 -20.79
CA LEU A 80 16.63 18.51 -19.52
C LEU A 80 17.68 17.43 -19.77
N ALA A 81 18.87 17.58 -19.22
CA ALA A 81 19.91 16.56 -19.31
C ALA A 81 19.49 15.31 -18.51
N VAL A 82 19.66 14.11 -19.09
CA VAL A 82 19.41 12.85 -18.38
C VAL A 82 20.66 12.46 -17.61
N SER A 83 20.64 12.71 -16.28
CA SER A 83 21.81 12.56 -15.42
C SER A 83 22.06 11.13 -14.96
N GLN A 84 21.04 10.27 -14.94
CA GLN A 84 21.13 8.89 -14.45
C GLN A 84 20.00 8.02 -14.99
N ARG A 85 20.14 6.69 -14.83
CA ARG A 85 19.14 5.69 -15.14
C ARG A 85 18.88 4.82 -13.91
N ILE A 86 17.62 4.70 -13.48
CA ILE A 86 17.22 4.01 -12.26
C ILE A 86 16.24 2.88 -12.63
N ALA A 87 16.71 1.64 -12.53
CA ALA A 87 15.87 0.46 -12.72
C ALA A 87 15.21 0.04 -11.39
N ALA A 88 14.17 -0.80 -11.46
CA ALA A 88 13.57 -1.40 -10.28
C ALA A 88 14.63 -2.12 -9.43
N GLY A 89 14.58 -1.89 -8.12
CA GLY A 89 15.59 -2.42 -7.18
C GLY A 89 16.89 -1.63 -7.08
N GLN A 90 17.05 -0.56 -7.87
CA GLN A 90 18.18 0.36 -7.77
C GLN A 90 17.75 1.68 -7.13
N VAL A 91 18.60 2.25 -6.30
CA VAL A 91 18.40 3.58 -5.70
C VAL A 91 19.25 4.57 -6.46
N GLY A 92 18.62 5.62 -6.99
CA GLY A 92 19.33 6.71 -7.67
C GLY A 92 20.01 7.67 -6.69
N VAL A 93 20.93 8.49 -7.23
CA VAL A 93 21.49 9.64 -6.50
C VAL A 93 20.51 10.83 -6.54
N SER A 94 20.73 11.83 -5.68
CA SER A 94 19.92 13.05 -5.68
C SER A 94 19.92 13.72 -7.05
N LEU A 95 18.71 14.14 -7.48
CA LEU A 95 18.52 14.81 -8.77
C LEU A 95 18.77 16.30 -8.63
N GLU A 96 19.65 16.84 -9.46
CA GLU A 96 19.90 18.26 -9.52
C GLU A 96 18.79 19.02 -10.26
N PRO A 97 18.48 20.26 -9.88
CA PRO A 97 17.54 21.11 -10.60
C PRO A 97 17.88 21.22 -12.10
N GLY A 98 16.87 21.12 -12.97
CA GLY A 98 17.07 21.20 -14.41
C GLY A 98 17.61 19.94 -15.05
N THR A 99 17.65 18.83 -14.33
CA THR A 99 17.98 17.51 -14.87
C THR A 99 16.81 16.54 -14.74
N ALA A 100 16.91 15.42 -15.44
CA ALA A 100 15.96 14.30 -15.35
C ALA A 100 16.71 12.99 -15.11
N ALA A 101 16.03 12.02 -14.48
CA ALA A 101 16.51 10.66 -14.35
C ALA A 101 15.63 9.72 -15.17
N ARG A 102 16.21 8.93 -16.08
CA ARG A 102 15.47 7.84 -16.71
C ARG A 102 15.04 6.85 -15.64
N ILE A 103 13.74 6.59 -15.50
CA ILE A 103 13.17 5.73 -14.45
C ILE A 103 12.22 4.71 -15.05
N PHE A 104 12.08 3.57 -14.37
CA PHE A 104 11.17 2.49 -14.76
C PHE A 104 10.15 2.23 -13.67
N THR A 105 9.01 1.68 -14.05
CA THR A 105 7.93 1.31 -13.15
C THR A 105 8.44 0.50 -11.96
N GLY A 106 8.08 0.90 -10.76
CA GLY A 106 8.52 0.29 -9.51
C GLY A 106 9.91 0.74 -9.00
N ALA A 107 10.66 1.51 -9.80
CA ALA A 107 11.94 2.07 -9.34
C ALA A 107 11.70 3.18 -8.31
N PRO A 108 12.51 3.27 -7.24
CA PRO A 108 12.42 4.35 -6.26
C PRO A 108 12.63 5.71 -6.89
N LEU A 109 11.81 6.68 -6.48
CA LEU A 109 11.97 8.07 -6.91
C LEU A 109 13.23 8.65 -6.27
N PRO A 110 14.17 9.23 -7.06
CA PRO A 110 15.37 9.82 -6.49
C PRO A 110 15.03 11.07 -5.67
N ALA A 111 15.81 11.36 -4.63
CA ALA A 111 15.69 12.61 -3.90
C ALA A 111 15.83 13.80 -4.87
N GLY A 112 15.06 14.87 -4.67
CA GLY A 112 15.02 16.02 -5.56
C GLY A 112 14.02 15.94 -6.72
N ALA A 113 13.50 14.75 -7.05
CA ALA A 113 12.36 14.60 -7.96
C ALA A 113 11.06 14.55 -7.19
N ASP A 114 10.00 15.10 -7.77
CA ASP A 114 8.63 15.08 -7.21
C ASP A 114 7.57 14.62 -8.21
N ALA A 115 7.95 14.31 -9.45
CA ALA A 115 7.05 13.81 -10.49
C ALA A 115 7.75 12.87 -11.46
N VAL A 116 6.96 12.09 -12.20
CA VAL A 116 7.43 11.28 -13.32
C VAL A 116 6.63 11.65 -14.56
N VAL A 117 7.31 12.04 -15.63
CA VAL A 117 6.71 12.18 -16.94
C VAL A 117 6.85 10.89 -17.71
N MET A 118 5.77 10.44 -18.35
CA MET A 118 5.78 9.23 -19.18
C MET A 118 6.71 9.42 -20.37
N GLN A 119 7.43 8.37 -20.77
CA GLN A 119 8.36 8.44 -21.90
C GLN A 119 7.69 8.87 -23.21
N GLU A 120 6.41 8.55 -23.39
CA GLU A 120 5.59 8.91 -24.57
C GLU A 120 5.32 10.42 -24.64
N ASN A 121 5.44 11.12 -23.51
CA ASN A 121 5.29 12.57 -23.41
C ASN A 121 6.63 13.32 -23.46
N CYS A 122 7.71 12.63 -23.86
CA CYS A 122 9.05 13.17 -23.98
C CYS A 122 9.62 12.95 -25.38
N GLU A 123 10.36 13.93 -25.87
CA GLU A 123 11.18 13.82 -27.08
C GLU A 123 12.65 13.71 -26.68
N ARG A 124 13.38 12.74 -27.22
CA ARG A 124 14.83 12.66 -26.99
C ARG A 124 15.56 13.76 -27.74
N ARG A 125 16.48 14.45 -27.05
CA ARG A 125 17.33 15.53 -27.58
C ARG A 125 18.79 15.24 -27.20
N GLY A 126 19.51 14.57 -28.10
CA GLY A 126 20.86 14.13 -27.81
C GLY A 126 20.91 13.24 -26.55
N GLU A 127 21.64 13.66 -25.52
CA GLU A 127 21.72 12.98 -24.21
C GLU A 127 20.64 13.42 -23.22
N GLY A 128 19.76 14.33 -23.63
CA GLY A 128 18.66 14.86 -22.81
C GLY A 128 17.28 14.53 -23.36
N ILE A 129 16.31 15.18 -22.77
CA ILE A 129 14.90 15.10 -23.16
C ILE A 129 14.28 16.50 -23.19
N ARG A 130 13.25 16.64 -24.02
CA ARG A 130 12.28 17.71 -23.96
C ARG A 130 10.94 17.15 -23.54
N VAL A 131 10.27 17.82 -22.60
CA VAL A 131 8.96 17.41 -22.09
C VAL A 131 7.88 18.07 -22.94
N ASN A 132 7.06 17.26 -23.63
CA ASN A 132 5.99 17.75 -24.50
C ASN A 132 4.69 18.06 -23.72
N LYS A 133 4.55 17.51 -22.52
CA LYS A 133 3.39 17.72 -21.63
C LYS A 133 3.87 17.86 -20.20
N ALA A 134 3.69 19.05 -19.64
CA ALA A 134 4.01 19.33 -18.24
C ALA A 134 3.26 18.37 -17.30
N VAL A 135 3.90 18.02 -16.20
CA VAL A 135 3.35 17.16 -15.14
C VAL A 135 3.15 17.97 -13.85
N ALA A 136 2.14 17.57 -13.08
CA ALA A 136 1.91 18.11 -11.75
C ALA A 136 2.82 17.44 -10.69
N PRO A 137 3.09 18.08 -9.56
CA PRO A 137 3.73 17.43 -8.43
C PRO A 137 3.01 16.14 -8.03
N ASN A 138 3.76 15.08 -7.77
CA ASN A 138 3.30 13.71 -7.47
C ASN A 138 2.60 12.99 -8.63
N GLU A 139 2.54 13.55 -9.83
CA GLU A 139 1.99 12.85 -10.99
C GLU A 139 2.86 11.62 -11.32
N ASN A 140 2.20 10.47 -11.56
CA ASN A 140 2.82 9.16 -11.81
C ASN A 140 3.78 8.68 -10.71
N VAL A 141 3.61 9.17 -9.48
CA VAL A 141 4.36 8.72 -8.30
C VAL A 141 3.44 7.92 -7.39
N ARG A 142 3.82 6.69 -7.05
CA ARG A 142 3.17 5.91 -5.99
C ARG A 142 3.78 6.30 -4.65
N PRO A 143 3.01 6.85 -3.72
CA PRO A 143 3.54 7.28 -2.43
C PRO A 143 3.92 6.09 -1.54
N ILE A 144 4.74 6.37 -0.52
CA ILE A 144 5.04 5.41 0.56
C ILE A 144 3.73 4.92 1.19
N GLY A 145 3.58 3.61 1.35
CA GLY A 145 2.41 3.03 1.99
C GLY A 145 1.12 3.13 1.17
N ALA A 146 1.23 3.27 -0.15
CA ALA A 146 0.07 3.31 -1.04
C ALA A 146 -0.85 2.08 -0.89
N ASP A 147 -0.27 0.90 -0.65
CA ASP A 147 -1.01 -0.34 -0.48
C ASP A 147 -1.26 -0.63 1.02
N ILE A 148 -0.21 -0.53 1.85
CA ILE A 148 -0.28 -0.79 3.29
C ILE A 148 0.58 0.24 4.02
N LYS A 149 0.02 0.91 5.03
CA LYS A 149 0.76 1.84 5.88
C LYS A 149 1.32 1.12 7.10
N ALA A 150 2.55 1.42 7.48
CA ALA A 150 3.12 0.94 8.74
C ALA A 150 2.20 1.28 9.92
N GLY A 151 2.01 0.32 10.84
CA GLY A 151 1.12 0.46 12.00
C GLY A 151 -0.37 0.24 11.69
N SER A 152 -0.79 0.12 10.42
CA SER A 152 -2.18 -0.22 10.11
C SER A 152 -2.49 -1.67 10.43
N THR A 153 -3.71 -1.96 10.85
CA THR A 153 -4.19 -3.32 11.05
C THR A 153 -4.41 -3.99 9.70
N VAL A 154 -3.63 -5.03 9.42
CA VAL A 154 -3.77 -5.86 8.22
C VAL A 154 -4.89 -6.89 8.41
N PHE A 155 -4.88 -7.57 9.56
CA PHE A 155 -5.92 -8.51 9.93
C PHE A 155 -6.34 -8.31 11.39
N ALA A 156 -7.64 -8.29 11.62
CA ALA A 156 -8.20 -8.20 12.97
C ALA A 156 -8.14 -9.55 13.70
N GLN A 157 -8.06 -9.51 15.04
CA GLN A 157 -8.29 -10.65 15.91
C GLN A 157 -9.61 -11.35 15.55
N GLY A 158 -9.66 -12.67 15.65
CA GLY A 158 -10.83 -13.48 15.34
C GLY A 158 -10.99 -13.81 13.85
N ARG A 159 -10.13 -13.26 12.95
CA ARG A 159 -10.14 -13.61 11.53
C ARG A 159 -9.68 -15.04 11.32
N ARG A 160 -10.46 -15.82 10.57
CA ARG A 160 -10.03 -17.11 10.06
C ARG A 160 -9.15 -16.91 8.84
N LEU A 161 -7.90 -17.37 8.91
CA LEU A 161 -6.92 -17.25 7.86
C LEU A 161 -7.23 -18.16 6.67
N ARG A 162 -7.03 -17.66 5.48
CA ARG A 162 -7.18 -18.36 4.21
C ARG A 162 -5.81 -18.42 3.51
N PRO A 163 -5.62 -19.29 2.52
CA PRO A 163 -4.35 -19.41 1.81
C PRO A 163 -3.82 -18.11 1.16
N GLN A 164 -4.74 -17.20 0.81
CA GLN A 164 -4.41 -15.91 0.17
C GLN A 164 -4.20 -14.75 1.16
N ASP A 165 -4.34 -14.96 2.45
CA ASP A 165 -4.17 -13.94 3.50
C ASP A 165 -2.70 -13.71 3.92
#